data_cc948df9bfa3e201a15c65272bc8a5c6
#
_entry.id   cc948df9bfa3e201a15c65272bc8a5c6
#
_cell.length_a   1.000
_cell.length_b   1.000
_cell.length_c   1.000
_cell.angle_alpha   90.00
_cell.angle_beta   90.00
_cell.angle_gamma   90.00
#
_symmetry.space_group_name_H-M   'P 1'
#
loop_
_entity.id
_entity.type
_entity.pdbx_description
1 polymer ?
#
loop_
_entity_poly.entity_id
_entity_poly.type
_entity_poly.pdbx_seq_one_letter_code
_entity_poly.pdbx_strand_id
1 'polypeptide(L)' 'MRKNRGTAYGVIGLGRFGTALAIALAQAGKEVIAIDRSEEKIKNIRRYTDYAFVAENLSMETL' A
#
# COMPACT_ATOMS: atom_id res chain seq x y z
N MET A 1 -19.61 7.82 7.28
CA MET A 1 -19.26 7.69 7.64
C MET A 1 -18.30 7.83 7.89
N ARG A 2 -18.05 8.13 8.11
CA ARG A 2 -17.08 8.29 8.44
C ARG A 2 -16.47 7.42 9.11
N LYS A 3 -16.78 6.75 9.37
CA LYS A 3 -16.42 5.91 10.09
C LYS A 3 -15.21 5.32 9.94
N ASN A 4 -14.68 5.14 8.99
CA ASN A 4 -13.48 4.52 8.79
C ASN A 4 -12.34 5.38 8.64
N ARG A 5 -12.52 6.64 9.02
CA ARG A 5 -11.48 7.45 8.84
C ARG A 5 -10.44 7.07 9.75
N GLY A 6 -9.65 6.75 10.12
CA GLY A 6 -8.62 6.33 10.95
C GLY A 6 -8.14 4.94 10.69
N THR A 7 -8.73 4.25 9.74
CA THR A 7 -8.34 2.89 9.51
C THR A 7 -7.61 2.70 8.21
N ALA A 8 -6.73 3.60 7.90
CA ALA A 8 -5.87 3.45 6.75
C ALA A 8 -4.68 2.57 7.13
N TYR A 9 -4.32 1.66 6.26
CA TYR A 9 -3.23 0.74 6.51
C TYR A 9 -2.09 1.03 5.56
N GLY A 10 -0.90 1.15 6.10
CA GLY A 10 0.28 1.36 5.27
C GLY A 10 1.01 0.05 5.07
N VAL A 11 1.30 -0.28 3.83
CA VAL A 11 2.06 -1.48 3.51
C VAL A 11 3.33 -1.04 2.81
N ILE A 12 4.45 -1.23 3.49
CA ILE A 12 5.74 -0.84 2.95
C ILE A 12 6.48 -2.09 2.54
N GLY A 13 6.79 -2.19 1.27
CA GLY A 13 7.43 -3.38 0.75
C GLY A 13 6.39 -4.37 0.24
N LEU A 14 6.31 -4.52 -1.07
CA LEU A 14 5.31 -5.39 -1.67
C LEU A 14 5.93 -6.70 -2.12
N GLY A 15 6.44 -7.44 -1.17
CA GLY A 15 6.85 -8.80 -1.45
C GLY A 15 5.60 -9.67 -1.55
N ARG A 16 5.78 -10.98 -1.54
CA ARG A 16 4.64 -11.87 -1.64
C ARG A 16 3.64 -11.62 -0.57
N PHE A 17 4.12 -11.52 0.66
CA PHE A 17 3.22 -11.35 1.80
C PHE A 17 2.61 -9.96 1.80
N GLY A 18 3.41 -8.95 1.56
CA GLY A 18 2.91 -7.58 1.55
C GLY A 18 1.88 -7.35 0.47
N THR A 19 2.11 -7.91 -0.71
CA THR A 19 1.15 -7.78 -1.79
C THR A 19 -0.18 -8.46 -1.42
N ALA A 20 -0.09 -9.67 -0.88
CA ALA A 20 -1.31 -10.40 -0.51
C ALA A 20 -2.07 -9.65 0.56
N LEU A 21 -1.35 -9.08 1.53
CA LEU A 21 -1.98 -8.34 2.59
C LEU A 21 -2.65 -7.08 2.07
N ALA A 22 -1.97 -6.35 1.20
CA ALA A 22 -2.53 -5.13 0.66
C ALA A 22 -3.80 -5.41 -0.14
N ILE A 23 -3.79 -6.47 -0.94
CA ILE A 23 -4.95 -6.82 -1.72
C ILE A 23 -6.10 -7.25 -0.79
N ALA A 24 -5.80 -8.04 0.20
CA ALA A 24 -6.84 -8.50 1.12
C ALA A 24 -7.50 -7.32 1.85
N LEU A 25 -6.69 -6.37 2.28
CA LEU A 25 -7.22 -5.21 2.97
C LEU A 25 -8.07 -4.36 2.03
N ALA A 26 -7.58 -4.17 0.80
CA ALA A 26 -8.32 -3.36 -0.15
C ALA A 26 -9.64 -4.02 -0.50
N GLN A 27 -9.64 -5.33 -0.65
CA GLN A 27 -10.88 -6.04 -0.97
C GLN A 27 -11.85 -6.05 0.19
N ALA A 28 -11.35 -5.84 1.39
CA ALA A 28 -12.20 -5.74 2.56
C ALA A 28 -12.75 -4.32 2.74
N GLY A 29 -12.47 -3.44 1.80
CA GLY A 29 -12.99 -2.08 1.87
C GLY A 29 -12.15 -1.14 2.72
N LYS A 30 -10.93 -1.54 3.05
CA LYS A 30 -10.07 -0.68 3.85
C LYS A 30 -9.26 0.23 2.96
N GLU A 31 -8.84 1.35 3.50
CA GLU A 31 -7.94 2.22 2.80
C GLU A 31 -6.54 1.69 2.94
N VAL A 32 -5.85 1.52 1.82
CA VAL A 32 -4.50 0.96 1.84
C VAL A 32 -3.56 1.92 1.15
N ILE A 33 -2.46 2.21 1.78
CA ILE A 33 -1.41 3.02 1.19
C ILE A 33 -0.21 2.10 1.00
N ALA A 34 0.18 1.88 -0.24
CA ALA A 34 1.26 0.95 -0.56
C ALA A 34 2.48 1.69 -1.06
N ILE A 35 3.64 1.29 -0.59
CA ILE A 35 4.88 1.93 -0.98
C ILE A 35 5.90 0.85 -1.27
N ASP A 36 6.59 0.97 -2.40
CA ASP A 36 7.64 0.04 -2.76
C ASP A 36 8.61 0.73 -3.69
N ARG A 37 9.80 0.19 -3.79
CA ARG A 37 10.78 0.74 -4.71
C ARG A 37 10.54 0.29 -6.15
N SER A 38 9.78 -0.74 -6.35
CA SER A 38 9.58 -1.32 -7.67
C SER A 38 8.37 -0.70 -8.34
N GLU A 39 8.60 -0.02 -9.45
CA GLU A 39 7.51 0.54 -10.21
C GLU A 39 6.54 -0.53 -10.67
N GLU A 40 7.08 -1.69 -11.00
CA GLU A 40 6.24 -2.76 -11.51
C GLU A 40 5.27 -3.25 -10.45
N LYS A 41 5.75 -3.40 -9.22
CA LYS A 41 4.87 -3.84 -8.14
C LYS A 41 3.83 -2.80 -7.80
N ILE A 42 4.22 -1.54 -7.83
CA ILE A 42 3.28 -0.46 -7.59
C ILE A 42 2.22 -0.43 -8.68
N LYS A 43 2.64 -0.60 -9.93
CA LYS A 43 1.70 -0.60 -11.02
C LYS A 43 0.66 -1.71 -10.87
N ASN A 44 1.11 -2.88 -10.42
CA ASN A 44 0.20 -4.00 -10.26
C ASN A 44 -0.77 -3.78 -9.11
N ILE A 45 -0.32 -3.16 -8.02
CA ILE A 45 -1.18 -2.98 -6.87
C ILE A 45 -2.18 -1.85 -7.09
N ARG A 46 -1.93 -0.98 -8.06
CA ARG A 46 -2.84 0.14 -8.31
C ARG A 46 -4.22 -0.27 -8.76
N ARG A 47 -4.41 -1.51 -9.17
CA ARG A 47 -5.73 -1.95 -9.48
C ARG A 47 -6.55 -2.17 -8.21
N TYR A 48 -5.93 -2.19 -7.05
CA TYR A 48 -6.63 -2.45 -5.80
C TYR A 48 -6.68 -1.21 -4.92
N THR A 49 -5.75 -0.31 -5.05
CA THR A 49 -5.75 0.89 -4.24
C THR A 49 -5.24 2.07 -5.05
N ASP A 50 -5.81 3.24 -4.79
CA ASP A 50 -5.37 4.45 -5.46
C ASP A 50 -4.15 5.07 -4.79
N TYR A 51 -3.77 4.57 -3.64
CA TYR A 51 -2.68 5.18 -2.88
C TYR A 51 -1.47 4.27 -2.93
N ALA A 52 -0.83 4.23 -4.07
CA ALA A 52 0.36 3.41 -4.24
C ALA A 52 1.46 4.29 -4.81
N PHE A 53 2.60 4.32 -4.15
CA PHE A 53 3.66 5.23 -4.50
C PHE A 53 5.00 4.52 -4.60
N VAL A 54 5.78 4.93 -5.59
CA VAL A 54 7.13 4.41 -5.72
C VAL A 54 8.05 5.27 -4.89
N ALA A 55 8.84 4.64 -4.04
CA ALA A 55 9.82 5.35 -3.25
C ALA A 55 11.14 4.62 -3.36
N GLU A 56 12.14 5.31 -3.86
CA GLU A 56 13.43 4.67 -4.08
C GLU A 56 14.16 4.43 -2.81
N ASN A 57 13.92 5.20 -1.81
CA ASN A 57 14.63 5.07 -0.55
C ASN A 57 13.62 4.96 0.57
N LEU A 58 13.50 3.78 1.15
CA LEU A 58 12.56 3.56 2.23
C LEU A 58 13.23 3.64 3.59
N SER A 59 14.21 4.48 3.70
CA SER A 59 14.92 4.65 4.94
C SER A 59 14.09 5.43 5.94
N MET A 60 14.18 5.08 7.18
CA MET A 60 13.49 5.81 8.23
C MET A 60 13.96 7.25 8.32
N GLU A 61 15.15 7.52 7.84
CA GLU A 61 15.66 8.86 7.88
C GLU A 61 14.90 9.81 6.99
N THR A 62 14.18 9.30 6.04
CA THR A 62 13.42 10.18 5.16
C THR A 62 12.07 10.52 5.73
N LEU A 63 11.75 9.97 6.85
CA LEU A 63 10.48 10.26 7.47
C LEU A 63 10.60 11.39 8.45
#